data_66f5793ec7958488ab42d0d84d02c271
#
_entry.id   66f5793ec7958488ab42d0d84d02c271
#
_cell.length_a   1.000
_cell.length_b   1.000
_cell.length_c   1.000
_cell.angle_alpha   90.00
_cell.angle_beta   90.00
_cell.angle_gamma   90.00
#
_symmetry.space_group_name_H-M   'P 1'
#
loop_
_entity.id
_entity.type
_entity.pdbx_description
1 polymer ?
#
loop_
_entity_poly.entity_id
_entity_poly.type
_entity_poly.pdbx_seq_one_letter_code
_entity_poly.pdbx_strand_id
1 'polypeptide(L)'
;MTKSFSKVLLLALAAALCLSACCGKKCNKDCKCDDCCKDGACCCETQFSRKPNVGFQAYTLRHELEKDFYGTLKAARELGYNGVEFYGEYYGHSILEVKRWCTELGLIPFSNHIPYQQIIDDLDKVIAENTALGVQYIAFPYMAEEGRPGVNPEQFKAIVAKLGEIGAKVRQSGIQLLYHNHDFEFVNLPDGKVAYYDIFDKNERENLQVELDICWADYSGFNPAEVLTKYAGAIPVVHVKDYKLEGKLSKAPYALIGVSTDNSMKDEGGWFEYRPLGCGQVDIPGTLKAAIDGGMQWLCVEQDEPSMGLDPIGSLAKSAEYLKTLGLM
;
A
#
# COMPACT_ATOMS: atom_id res chain seq x y z
N MET A 1 48.39 -7.04 44.57
CA MET A 1 49.06 -7.44 43.33
C MET A 1 48.16 -8.27 42.48
N THR A 2 47.99 -7.78 41.26
CA THR A 2 47.59 -8.47 40.01
C THR A 2 46.11 -8.90 39.92
N LYS A 3 45.39 -8.26 39.12
CA LYS A 3 45.18 -7.85 37.77
C LYS A 3 43.75 -8.21 37.34
N SER A 4 42.95 -7.19 37.24
CA SER A 4 41.79 -7.16 36.40
C SER A 4 42.25 -7.17 34.95
N PHE A 5 41.60 -7.91 34.08
CA PHE A 5 41.34 -7.53 32.69
C PHE A 5 40.41 -8.55 32.03
N SER A 6 39.47 -8.05 31.33
CA SER A 6 38.69 -8.75 30.29
C SER A 6 37.24 -9.08 30.60
N LYS A 7 36.39 -8.09 30.44
CA LYS A 7 34.98 -8.26 30.01
C LYS A 7 34.55 -7.04 29.21
N VAL A 8 35.14 -6.85 28.05
CA VAL A 8 34.64 -5.96 26.99
C VAL A 8 35.04 -6.58 25.70
N LEU A 9 34.27 -7.48 25.17
CA LEU A 9 34.24 -7.88 23.75
C LEU A 9 33.20 -9.00 23.52
N LEU A 10 31.93 -8.65 23.46
CA LEU A 10 30.86 -9.57 22.96
C LEU A 10 29.54 -8.84 22.74
N LEU A 11 29.58 -7.68 22.07
CA LEU A 11 28.37 -6.94 21.68
C LEU A 11 28.54 -6.27 20.30
N ALA A 12 29.25 -6.89 19.39
CA ALA A 12 29.47 -6.36 18.03
C ALA A 12 29.31 -7.40 16.92
N LEU A 13 28.47 -8.43 17.10
CA LEU A 13 28.29 -9.48 16.07
C LEU A 13 26.83 -9.84 15.77
N ALA A 14 25.85 -9.02 16.09
CA ALA A 14 24.45 -9.28 15.75
C ALA A 14 23.86 -8.31 14.70
N ALA A 15 24.64 -7.36 14.18
CA ALA A 15 24.16 -6.37 13.19
C ALA A 15 24.57 -6.68 11.73
N ALA A 16 25.21 -7.82 11.46
CA ALA A 16 25.82 -8.08 10.14
C ALA A 16 25.11 -9.18 9.31
N LEU A 17 23.93 -9.65 9.67
CA LEU A 17 23.28 -10.79 9.00
C LEU A 17 22.02 -10.47 8.19
N CYS A 18 21.65 -9.20 8.02
CA CYS A 18 20.54 -8.80 7.14
C CYS A 18 20.99 -8.18 5.80
N LEU A 19 22.28 -8.16 5.48
CA LEU A 19 22.81 -7.53 4.26
C LEU A 19 23.15 -8.50 3.12
N SER A 20 22.79 -9.78 3.19
CA SER A 20 23.21 -10.77 2.19
C SER A 20 22.11 -11.33 1.30
N ALA A 21 20.94 -10.71 1.21
CA ALA A 21 19.85 -11.19 0.36
C ALA A 21 19.72 -10.46 -1.01
N CYS A 22 20.60 -9.51 -1.33
CA CYS A 22 20.49 -8.73 -2.58
C CYS A 22 21.53 -9.08 -3.66
N CYS A 23 22.24 -10.19 -3.60
CA CYS A 23 23.24 -10.50 -4.60
C CYS A 23 23.07 -11.91 -5.21
N GLY A 24 21.99 -12.09 -5.98
CA GLY A 24 21.75 -13.30 -6.79
C GLY A 24 21.49 -13.05 -8.27
N LYS A 25 21.37 -11.80 -8.72
CA LYS A 25 21.20 -11.47 -10.15
C LYS A 25 22.50 -10.93 -10.72
N LYS A 26 23.00 -11.59 -11.79
CA LYS A 26 24.17 -11.17 -12.56
C LYS A 26 23.99 -9.73 -13.03
N CYS A 27 24.99 -8.87 -12.81
CA CYS A 27 25.07 -7.54 -13.42
C CYS A 27 24.73 -7.61 -14.90
N ASN A 28 23.84 -6.73 -15.34
CA ASN A 28 23.55 -6.56 -16.76
C ASN A 28 24.81 -6.06 -17.46
N LYS A 29 25.12 -6.60 -18.65
CA LYS A 29 26.35 -6.31 -19.43
C LYS A 29 26.51 -4.85 -19.87
N ASP A 30 25.50 -4.02 -19.61
CA ASP A 30 25.47 -2.59 -20.01
C ASP A 30 25.79 -1.61 -18.87
N CYS A 31 26.19 -2.10 -17.71
CA CYS A 31 26.62 -1.25 -16.59
C CYS A 31 27.99 -0.63 -16.91
N LYS A 32 28.04 0.67 -17.22
CA LYS A 32 29.24 1.45 -17.51
C LYS A 32 29.92 2.02 -16.26
N CYS A 33 29.86 1.33 -15.15
CA CYS A 33 30.45 1.79 -13.88
C CYS A 33 31.72 0.98 -13.58
N ASP A 34 32.88 1.57 -13.81
CA ASP A 34 34.19 0.94 -13.61
C ASP A 34 34.57 0.73 -12.13
N ASP A 35 33.82 1.30 -11.17
CA ASP A 35 34.14 1.27 -9.73
C ASP A 35 33.26 0.34 -8.89
N CYS A 36 32.10 -0.12 -9.39
CA CYS A 36 31.15 -0.86 -8.54
C CYS A 36 31.45 -2.34 -8.34
N CYS A 37 32.51 -2.87 -8.94
CA CYS A 37 32.86 -4.29 -8.82
C CYS A 37 33.96 -4.59 -7.80
N LYS A 38 34.54 -3.58 -7.15
CA LYS A 38 35.70 -3.80 -6.26
C LYS A 38 35.33 -4.28 -4.86
N ASP A 39 34.14 -3.98 -4.37
CA ASP A 39 33.72 -4.29 -2.99
C ASP A 39 32.44 -5.12 -2.87
N GLY A 40 31.95 -5.74 -3.97
CA GLY A 40 30.79 -6.64 -3.96
C GLY A 40 29.43 -5.96 -3.72
N ALA A 41 29.38 -4.64 -3.62
CA ALA A 41 28.13 -3.87 -3.56
C ALA A 41 27.77 -3.40 -4.96
N CYS A 42 26.66 -3.90 -5.52
CA CYS A 42 26.13 -3.42 -6.77
C CYS A 42 25.58 -2.01 -6.55
N CYS A 43 26.25 -0.99 -7.08
CA CYS A 43 25.82 0.42 -7.04
C CYS A 43 24.78 0.74 -8.12
N CYS A 44 24.00 -0.26 -8.57
CA CYS A 44 22.77 0.03 -9.31
C CYS A 44 21.75 0.62 -8.32
N GLU A 45 22.03 1.84 -7.83
CA GLU A 45 21.02 2.65 -7.19
C GLU A 45 19.85 2.76 -8.17
N THR A 46 18.68 2.33 -7.75
CA THR A 46 17.44 2.63 -8.47
C THR A 46 17.31 4.14 -8.44
N GLN A 47 17.80 4.80 -9.50
CA GLN A 47 17.74 6.26 -9.55
C GLN A 47 16.31 6.62 -9.93
N PHE A 48 15.50 6.93 -8.92
CA PHE A 48 14.14 7.41 -9.12
C PHE A 48 14.17 8.79 -9.76
N SER A 49 13.32 9.01 -10.76
CA SER A 49 13.25 10.28 -11.50
C SER A 49 12.80 11.46 -10.62
N ARG A 50 12.09 11.18 -9.53
CA ARG A 50 11.64 12.15 -8.52
C ARG A 50 11.31 11.46 -7.19
N LYS A 51 11.16 12.23 -6.11
CA LYS A 51 10.62 11.74 -4.85
C LYS A 51 9.10 11.92 -4.82
N PRO A 52 8.31 10.86 -4.58
CA PRO A 52 6.89 10.98 -4.30
C PRO A 52 6.65 11.50 -2.87
N ASN A 53 5.41 11.88 -2.57
CA ASN A 53 4.99 11.96 -1.18
C ASN A 53 4.86 10.55 -0.60
N VAL A 54 5.16 10.38 0.69
CA VAL A 54 5.08 9.10 1.37
C VAL A 54 4.05 9.19 2.50
N GLY A 55 2.96 8.51 2.32
CA GLY A 55 1.89 8.37 3.31
C GLY A 55 1.77 6.95 3.83
N PHE A 56 0.83 6.78 4.73
CA PHE A 56 0.44 5.47 5.24
C PHE A 56 -1.09 5.34 5.23
N GLN A 57 -1.57 4.09 5.09
CA GLN A 57 -2.98 3.76 5.27
C GLN A 57 -3.26 3.62 6.77
N ALA A 58 -4.23 4.41 7.27
CA ALA A 58 -4.58 4.46 8.69
C ALA A 58 -5.10 3.11 9.23
N TYR A 59 -5.66 2.25 8.38
CA TYR A 59 -6.09 0.91 8.76
C TYR A 59 -4.96 0.06 9.35
N THR A 60 -3.72 0.26 8.92
CA THR A 60 -2.52 -0.36 9.51
C THR A 60 -2.40 -0.09 11.00
N LEU A 61 -2.87 1.07 11.46
CA LEU A 61 -2.78 1.52 12.85
C LEU A 61 -4.16 1.59 13.54
N ARG A 62 -5.17 0.89 13.03
CA ARG A 62 -6.57 0.98 13.49
C ARG A 62 -6.75 0.80 15.00
N HIS A 63 -6.04 -0.16 15.60
CA HIS A 63 -6.13 -0.43 17.03
C HIS A 63 -5.41 0.59 17.90
N GLU A 64 -4.37 1.24 17.39
CA GLU A 64 -3.66 2.34 18.04
C GLU A 64 -4.47 3.64 17.93
N LEU A 65 -5.06 3.91 16.77
CA LEU A 65 -5.95 5.06 16.56
C LEU A 65 -7.18 5.02 17.46
N GLU A 66 -7.76 3.85 17.70
CA GLU A 66 -8.87 3.67 18.64
C GLU A 66 -8.47 4.07 20.08
N LYS A 67 -7.24 3.81 20.49
CA LYS A 67 -6.75 4.09 21.84
C LYS A 67 -6.31 5.54 22.02
N ASP A 68 -5.57 6.07 21.06
CA ASP A 68 -5.04 7.43 21.05
C ASP A 68 -4.85 7.93 19.62
N PHE A 69 -5.86 8.56 19.09
CA PHE A 69 -5.91 9.01 17.70
C PHE A 69 -4.79 10.01 17.39
N TYR A 70 -4.67 11.07 18.20
CA TYR A 70 -3.67 12.10 17.98
C TYR A 70 -2.24 11.60 18.18
N GLY A 71 -1.99 10.85 19.25
CA GLY A 71 -0.68 10.28 19.55
C GLY A 71 -0.21 9.31 18.48
N THR A 72 -1.12 8.52 17.91
CA THR A 72 -0.82 7.58 16.82
C THR A 72 -0.46 8.30 15.52
N LEU A 73 -1.22 9.34 15.13
CA LEU A 73 -0.87 10.17 13.96
C LEU A 73 0.49 10.86 14.16
N LYS A 74 0.76 11.35 15.38
CA LYS A 74 2.04 11.96 15.73
C LYS A 74 3.20 10.97 15.61
N ALA A 75 3.03 9.74 16.12
CA ALA A 75 4.05 8.71 16.02
C ALA A 75 4.38 8.39 14.55
N ALA A 76 3.38 8.23 13.69
CA ALA A 76 3.60 8.03 12.26
C ALA A 76 4.33 9.21 11.61
N ARG A 77 3.96 10.45 11.99
CA ARG A 77 4.66 11.66 11.51
C ARG A 77 6.13 11.69 11.91
N GLU A 78 6.44 11.29 13.13
CA GLU A 78 7.82 11.25 13.66
C GLU A 78 8.68 10.20 12.95
N LEU A 79 8.10 9.14 12.39
CA LEU A 79 8.78 8.17 11.51
C LEU A 79 9.17 8.76 10.16
N GLY A 80 8.55 9.88 9.76
CA GLY A 80 8.84 10.59 8.52
C GLY A 80 7.72 10.59 7.50
N TYR A 81 6.58 9.94 7.76
CA TYR A 81 5.42 10.01 6.88
C TYR A 81 4.87 11.42 6.80
N ASN A 82 4.53 11.89 5.59
CA ASN A 82 4.01 13.23 5.38
C ASN A 82 2.53 13.25 4.98
N GLY A 83 1.90 12.09 4.82
CA GLY A 83 0.48 11.97 4.51
C GLY A 83 -0.18 10.79 5.21
N VAL A 84 -1.50 10.85 5.26
CA VAL A 84 -2.34 9.78 5.76
C VAL A 84 -3.52 9.56 4.81
N GLU A 85 -3.80 8.30 4.53
CA GLU A 85 -5.04 7.85 3.94
C GLU A 85 -5.90 7.27 5.04
N PHE A 86 -7.11 7.81 5.20
CA PHE A 86 -8.09 7.29 6.16
C PHE A 86 -8.91 6.15 5.56
N TYR A 87 -9.79 5.56 6.37
CA TYR A 87 -10.68 4.47 5.92
C TYR A 87 -12.12 4.64 6.42
N GLY A 88 -12.53 5.91 6.62
CA GLY A 88 -13.90 6.26 7.00
C GLY A 88 -14.21 6.12 8.50
N GLU A 89 -13.26 5.66 9.31
CA GLU A 89 -13.43 5.52 10.76
C GLU A 89 -12.59 6.57 11.52
N TYR A 90 -13.23 7.27 12.45
CA TYR A 90 -12.59 8.33 13.22
C TYR A 90 -12.78 8.17 14.73
N TYR A 91 -13.33 7.04 15.18
CA TYR A 91 -13.49 6.69 16.61
C TYR A 91 -14.18 7.77 17.45
N GLY A 92 -15.24 8.35 16.90
CA GLY A 92 -16.05 9.39 17.56
C GLY A 92 -15.48 10.81 17.45
N HIS A 93 -14.35 11.02 16.82
CA HIS A 93 -13.82 12.35 16.55
C HIS A 93 -14.49 12.98 15.33
N SER A 94 -14.69 14.28 15.38
CA SER A 94 -15.25 15.00 14.24
C SER A 94 -14.23 15.19 13.12
N ILE A 95 -14.70 15.24 11.88
CA ILE A 95 -13.86 15.52 10.69
C ILE A 95 -13.01 16.78 10.87
N LEU A 96 -13.58 17.84 11.44
CA LEU A 96 -12.87 19.11 11.65
C LEU A 96 -11.77 18.97 12.72
N GLU A 97 -11.97 18.14 13.72
CA GLU A 97 -10.96 17.84 14.73
C GLU A 97 -9.81 17.04 14.14
N VAL A 98 -10.11 16.01 13.38
CA VAL A 98 -9.10 15.19 12.67
C VAL A 98 -8.29 16.06 11.70
N LYS A 99 -8.96 16.91 10.91
CA LYS A 99 -8.28 17.87 10.02
C LYS A 99 -7.35 18.82 10.78
N ARG A 100 -7.80 19.35 11.91
CA ARG A 100 -6.97 20.23 12.76
C ARG A 100 -5.72 19.48 13.21
N TRP A 101 -5.85 18.25 13.72
CA TRP A 101 -4.71 17.43 14.15
C TRP A 101 -3.73 17.14 13.01
N CYS A 102 -4.24 16.78 11.84
CA CYS A 102 -3.38 16.62 10.67
C CYS A 102 -2.61 17.91 10.36
N THR A 103 -3.27 19.06 10.42
CA THR A 103 -2.64 20.37 10.17
C THR A 103 -1.56 20.68 11.23
N GLU A 104 -1.86 20.48 12.51
CA GLU A 104 -0.92 20.69 13.62
C GLU A 104 0.32 19.81 13.50
N LEU A 105 0.16 18.58 13.05
CA LEU A 105 1.25 17.61 12.85
C LEU A 105 1.99 17.77 11.52
N GLY A 106 1.47 18.58 10.60
CA GLY A 106 2.00 18.67 9.23
C GLY A 106 1.83 17.38 8.44
N LEU A 107 0.73 16.65 8.70
CA LEU A 107 0.25 15.52 7.90
C LEU A 107 -0.78 16.00 6.88
N ILE A 108 -0.71 15.46 5.67
CA ILE A 108 -1.67 15.73 4.60
C ILE A 108 -2.66 14.56 4.57
N PRO A 109 -3.96 14.78 4.87
CA PRO A 109 -4.99 13.78 4.62
C PRO A 109 -5.21 13.71 3.10
N PHE A 110 -4.49 12.85 2.38
CA PHE A 110 -4.50 12.88 0.92
C PHE A 110 -5.64 12.07 0.32
N SER A 111 -6.08 11.01 0.99
CA SER A 111 -7.09 10.08 0.50
C SER A 111 -7.94 9.50 1.65
N ASN A 112 -9.07 8.91 1.29
CA ASN A 112 -9.96 8.23 2.22
C ASN A 112 -10.66 7.05 1.55
N HIS A 113 -10.52 5.86 2.11
CA HIS A 113 -11.26 4.67 1.71
C HIS A 113 -12.70 4.76 2.22
N ILE A 114 -13.66 4.74 1.32
CA ILE A 114 -15.09 4.79 1.67
C ILE A 114 -15.80 3.55 1.12
N PRO A 115 -16.41 2.72 1.98
CA PRO A 115 -17.14 1.54 1.56
C PRO A 115 -18.26 1.87 0.55
N TYR A 116 -18.47 1.00 -0.44
CA TYR A 116 -19.45 1.19 -1.51
C TYR A 116 -20.84 1.53 -0.97
N GLN A 117 -21.28 0.83 0.09
CA GLN A 117 -22.60 1.08 0.66
C GLN A 117 -22.75 2.51 1.17
N GLN A 118 -21.74 3.06 1.83
CA GLN A 118 -21.78 4.46 2.29
C GLN A 118 -21.84 5.44 1.11
N ILE A 119 -21.12 5.14 0.03
CA ILE A 119 -21.13 5.99 -1.18
C ILE A 119 -22.52 6.01 -1.82
N ILE A 120 -23.19 4.87 -1.93
CA ILE A 120 -24.50 4.81 -2.58
C ILE A 120 -25.65 5.28 -1.68
N ASP A 121 -25.52 5.17 -0.36
CA ASP A 121 -26.55 5.61 0.59
C ASP A 121 -26.64 7.14 0.65
N ASP A 122 -25.51 7.84 0.67
CA ASP A 122 -25.50 9.31 0.72
C ASP A 122 -24.20 9.90 0.14
N LEU A 123 -24.12 9.92 -1.19
CA LEU A 123 -22.95 10.44 -1.91
C LEU A 123 -22.69 11.93 -1.60
N ASP A 124 -23.74 12.73 -1.39
CA ASP A 124 -23.57 14.15 -1.11
C ASP A 124 -22.92 14.38 0.26
N LYS A 125 -23.30 13.59 1.26
CA LYS A 125 -22.66 13.60 2.57
C LYS A 125 -21.20 13.14 2.47
N VAL A 126 -20.92 12.04 1.76
CA VAL A 126 -19.55 11.56 1.54
C VAL A 126 -18.67 12.64 0.91
N ILE A 127 -19.16 13.31 -0.13
CA ILE A 127 -18.43 14.41 -0.78
C ILE A 127 -18.19 15.56 0.20
N ALA A 128 -19.22 15.99 0.95
CA ALA A 128 -19.12 17.10 1.88
C ALA A 128 -18.10 16.82 3.01
N GLU A 129 -18.12 15.63 3.60
CA GLU A 129 -17.19 15.22 4.66
C GLU A 129 -15.76 15.14 4.16
N ASN A 130 -15.54 14.56 2.99
CA ASN A 130 -14.19 14.44 2.40
C ASN A 130 -13.64 15.79 1.92
N THR A 131 -14.51 16.69 1.41
CA THR A 131 -14.14 18.08 1.13
C THR A 131 -13.76 18.82 2.42
N ALA A 132 -14.52 18.64 3.51
CA ALA A 132 -14.21 19.24 4.80
C ALA A 132 -12.88 18.72 5.37
N LEU A 133 -12.58 17.42 5.24
CA LEU A 133 -11.31 16.83 5.63
C LEU A 133 -10.15 17.38 4.78
N GLY A 134 -10.41 17.66 3.50
CA GLY A 134 -9.46 18.23 2.57
C GLY A 134 -8.69 17.18 1.78
N VAL A 135 -9.27 15.99 1.55
CA VAL A 135 -8.63 14.95 0.75
C VAL A 135 -8.64 15.30 -0.73
N GLN A 136 -7.66 14.77 -1.44
CA GLN A 136 -7.55 14.84 -2.90
C GLN A 136 -8.28 13.67 -3.57
N TYR A 137 -8.38 12.56 -2.86
CA TYR A 137 -8.91 11.29 -3.39
C TYR A 137 -9.94 10.68 -2.45
N ILE A 138 -10.92 10.03 -3.04
CA ILE A 138 -11.79 9.04 -2.38
C ILE A 138 -11.53 7.73 -3.09
N ALA A 139 -11.16 6.69 -2.35
CA ALA A 139 -10.95 5.38 -2.92
C ALA A 139 -12.10 4.43 -2.55
N PHE A 140 -12.57 3.67 -3.53
CA PHE A 140 -13.43 2.52 -3.33
C PHE A 140 -12.55 1.33 -2.91
N PRO A 141 -12.61 0.89 -1.62
CA PRO A 141 -11.56 0.04 -1.08
C PRO A 141 -11.79 -1.45 -1.25
N TYR A 142 -13.05 -1.89 -1.39
CA TYR A 142 -13.35 -3.30 -1.28
C TYR A 142 -14.73 -3.64 -1.84
N MET A 143 -14.78 -4.66 -2.69
CA MET A 143 -16.03 -5.16 -3.25
C MET A 143 -16.57 -6.31 -2.41
N ALA A 144 -17.82 -6.18 -1.97
CA ALA A 144 -18.53 -7.25 -1.26
C ALA A 144 -18.60 -8.51 -2.12
N GLU A 145 -18.66 -9.67 -1.48
CA GLU A 145 -18.51 -10.97 -2.16
C GLU A 145 -19.52 -11.15 -3.30
N GLU A 146 -20.76 -10.75 -3.10
CA GLU A 146 -21.84 -10.84 -4.10
C GLU A 146 -21.61 -9.98 -5.34
N GLY A 147 -20.73 -8.98 -5.26
CA GLY A 147 -20.37 -8.11 -6.38
C GLY A 147 -19.07 -8.52 -7.09
N ARG A 148 -18.34 -9.51 -6.59
CA ARG A 148 -17.04 -9.89 -7.14
C ARG A 148 -17.16 -10.57 -8.50
N PRO A 149 -16.20 -10.31 -9.41
CA PRO A 149 -16.28 -10.79 -10.80
C PRO A 149 -16.31 -12.32 -10.90
N GLY A 150 -15.64 -13.05 -9.99
CA GLY A 150 -15.64 -14.51 -9.93
C GLY A 150 -16.92 -15.12 -9.34
N VAL A 151 -17.74 -14.32 -8.65
CA VAL A 151 -18.99 -14.76 -8.02
C VAL A 151 -20.20 -14.35 -8.87
N ASN A 152 -20.28 -13.07 -9.24
CA ASN A 152 -21.39 -12.53 -10.02
C ASN A 152 -20.89 -11.49 -11.04
N PRO A 153 -20.48 -11.92 -12.25
CA PRO A 153 -19.95 -11.02 -13.26
C PRO A 153 -20.90 -9.90 -13.70
N GLU A 154 -22.21 -10.12 -13.68
CA GLU A 154 -23.20 -9.11 -14.07
C GLU A 154 -23.34 -8.04 -13.00
N GLN A 155 -23.36 -8.41 -11.73
CA GLN A 155 -23.35 -7.46 -10.62
C GLN A 155 -22.05 -6.65 -10.60
N PHE A 156 -20.91 -7.32 -10.83
CA PHE A 156 -19.62 -6.66 -10.99
C PHE A 156 -19.66 -5.55 -12.04
N LYS A 157 -20.15 -5.86 -13.25
CA LYS A 157 -20.28 -4.87 -14.34
C LYS A 157 -21.20 -3.71 -13.97
N ALA A 158 -22.30 -4.00 -13.28
CA ALA A 158 -23.23 -2.95 -12.81
C ALA A 158 -22.56 -2.01 -11.78
N ILE A 159 -21.79 -2.56 -10.83
CA ILE A 159 -21.02 -1.76 -9.86
C ILE A 159 -19.97 -0.91 -10.59
N VAL A 160 -19.20 -1.51 -11.51
CA VAL A 160 -18.17 -0.80 -12.29
C VAL A 160 -18.76 0.38 -13.07
N ALA A 161 -19.89 0.18 -13.74
CA ALA A 161 -20.59 1.28 -14.44
C ALA A 161 -21.05 2.37 -13.45
N LYS A 162 -21.57 1.96 -12.29
CA LYS A 162 -22.00 2.91 -11.25
C LYS A 162 -20.85 3.72 -10.67
N LEU A 163 -19.68 3.14 -10.51
CA LEU A 163 -18.47 3.85 -10.06
C LEU A 163 -18.08 4.97 -11.04
N GLY A 164 -18.24 4.76 -12.35
CA GLY A 164 -18.00 5.81 -13.34
C GLY A 164 -18.95 7.03 -13.18
N GLU A 165 -20.25 6.77 -12.91
CA GLU A 165 -21.23 7.82 -12.62
C GLU A 165 -20.90 8.56 -11.31
N ILE A 166 -20.54 7.82 -10.26
CA ILE A 166 -20.12 8.36 -8.96
C ILE A 166 -18.89 9.24 -9.15
N GLY A 167 -17.88 8.76 -9.86
CA GLY A 167 -16.66 9.50 -10.13
C GLY A 167 -16.89 10.81 -10.87
N ALA A 168 -17.80 10.83 -11.85
CA ALA A 168 -18.18 12.04 -12.55
C ALA A 168 -18.79 13.09 -11.57
N LYS A 169 -19.54 12.64 -10.56
CA LYS A 169 -20.12 13.55 -9.54
C LYS A 169 -19.06 13.99 -8.52
N VAL A 170 -18.22 13.07 -8.03
CA VAL A 170 -17.12 13.36 -7.09
C VAL A 170 -16.16 14.40 -7.67
N ARG A 171 -15.82 14.28 -8.96
CA ARG A 171 -14.93 15.20 -9.66
C ARG A 171 -15.42 16.66 -9.66
N GLN A 172 -16.71 16.88 -9.62
CA GLN A 172 -17.29 18.25 -9.55
C GLN A 172 -16.91 18.99 -8.27
N SER A 173 -16.55 18.27 -7.21
CA SER A 173 -16.05 18.83 -5.95
C SER A 173 -14.53 19.05 -5.93
N GLY A 174 -13.83 18.70 -7.00
CA GLY A 174 -12.37 18.75 -7.08
C GLY A 174 -11.67 17.54 -6.46
N ILE A 175 -12.42 16.50 -6.09
CA ILE A 175 -11.88 15.22 -5.57
C ILE A 175 -11.90 14.20 -6.70
N GLN A 176 -10.90 13.32 -6.76
CA GLN A 176 -10.83 12.21 -7.72
C GLN A 176 -11.25 10.90 -7.08
N LEU A 177 -12.14 10.14 -7.73
CA LEU A 177 -12.47 8.78 -7.32
C LEU A 177 -11.40 7.79 -7.80
N LEU A 178 -10.95 6.92 -6.89
CA LEU A 178 -10.00 5.84 -7.15
C LEU A 178 -10.66 4.48 -6.92
N TYR A 179 -10.11 3.45 -7.56
CA TYR A 179 -10.42 2.06 -7.27
C TYR A 179 -9.19 1.37 -6.69
N HIS A 180 -9.31 0.84 -5.49
CA HIS A 180 -8.33 0.02 -4.82
C HIS A 180 -8.63 -1.47 -5.03
N ASN A 181 -7.66 -2.23 -5.48
CA ASN A 181 -7.83 -3.64 -5.78
C ASN A 181 -7.40 -4.58 -4.65
N HIS A 182 -7.99 -5.78 -4.70
CA HIS A 182 -7.50 -6.98 -4.04
C HIS A 182 -7.07 -8.01 -5.11
N ASP A 183 -7.02 -9.29 -4.74
CA ASP A 183 -6.69 -10.37 -5.67
C ASP A 183 -7.89 -10.81 -6.53
N PHE A 184 -9.12 -10.67 -6.03
CA PHE A 184 -10.32 -11.16 -6.69
C PHE A 184 -10.68 -10.42 -7.98
N GLU A 185 -10.12 -9.27 -8.28
CA GLU A 185 -10.27 -8.59 -9.57
C GLU A 185 -9.38 -9.17 -10.67
N PHE A 186 -8.32 -9.89 -10.31
CA PHE A 186 -7.37 -10.47 -11.27
C PHE A 186 -7.83 -11.83 -11.82
N VAL A 187 -9.12 -11.98 -12.04
CA VAL A 187 -9.75 -13.17 -12.63
C VAL A 187 -10.30 -12.85 -14.02
N ASN A 188 -10.47 -13.91 -14.84
CA ASN A 188 -11.08 -13.75 -16.14
C ASN A 188 -12.61 -13.69 -16.03
N LEU A 189 -13.20 -12.70 -16.69
CA LEU A 189 -14.63 -12.61 -16.95
C LEU A 189 -15.06 -13.68 -17.98
N PRO A 190 -16.36 -13.96 -18.14
CA PRO A 190 -16.86 -14.92 -19.13
C PRO A 190 -16.46 -14.61 -20.57
N ASP A 191 -16.17 -13.35 -20.90
CA ASP A 191 -15.69 -12.91 -22.22
C ASP A 191 -14.16 -13.03 -22.39
N GLY A 192 -13.45 -13.56 -21.39
CA GLY A 192 -12.02 -13.79 -21.39
C GLY A 192 -11.17 -12.58 -20.98
N LYS A 193 -11.78 -11.44 -20.68
CA LYS A 193 -11.04 -10.26 -20.17
C LYS A 193 -10.73 -10.42 -18.70
N VAL A 194 -9.60 -9.89 -18.26
CA VAL A 194 -9.29 -9.77 -16.84
C VAL A 194 -10.17 -8.67 -16.24
N ALA A 195 -10.90 -9.00 -15.17
CA ALA A 195 -11.86 -8.09 -14.56
C ALA A 195 -11.21 -6.80 -14.08
N TYR A 196 -10.00 -6.85 -13.53
CA TYR A 196 -9.25 -5.66 -13.16
C TYR A 196 -9.11 -4.65 -14.29
N TYR A 197 -8.78 -5.12 -15.49
CA TYR A 197 -8.66 -4.23 -16.66
C TYR A 197 -10.01 -3.72 -17.15
N ASP A 198 -11.07 -4.54 -17.06
CA ASP A 198 -12.43 -4.13 -17.46
C ASP A 198 -12.97 -2.97 -16.63
N ILE A 199 -12.56 -2.84 -15.33
CA ILE A 199 -12.90 -1.71 -14.47
C ILE A 199 -12.52 -0.37 -15.11
N PHE A 200 -11.29 -0.28 -15.61
CA PHE A 200 -10.74 0.98 -16.13
C PHE A 200 -10.99 1.14 -17.63
N ASP A 201 -11.10 0.05 -18.39
CA ASP A 201 -11.42 0.11 -19.82
C ASP A 201 -12.89 0.53 -20.07
N LYS A 202 -13.77 0.40 -19.06
CA LYS A 202 -15.20 0.78 -19.13
C LYS A 202 -15.47 2.19 -18.60
N ASN A 203 -14.52 2.79 -17.91
CA ASN A 203 -14.66 4.10 -17.31
C ASN A 203 -13.71 5.11 -17.95
N GLU A 204 -14.16 6.36 -18.01
CA GLU A 204 -13.28 7.45 -18.39
C GLU A 204 -12.26 7.71 -17.28
N ARG A 205 -10.99 7.87 -17.65
CA ARG A 205 -9.88 8.11 -16.69
C ARG A 205 -10.08 9.34 -15.81
N GLU A 206 -10.89 10.28 -16.27
CA GLU A 206 -11.23 11.47 -15.50
C GLU A 206 -12.25 11.18 -14.39
N ASN A 207 -13.03 10.11 -14.51
CA ASN A 207 -14.06 9.75 -13.56
C ASN A 207 -13.56 8.67 -12.57
N LEU A 208 -12.75 7.71 -13.03
CA LEU A 208 -12.22 6.66 -12.20
C LEU A 208 -10.75 6.41 -12.49
N GLN A 209 -9.90 6.53 -11.48
CA GLN A 209 -8.48 6.29 -11.59
C GLN A 209 -8.04 5.10 -10.71
N VAL A 210 -6.80 4.69 -10.92
CA VAL A 210 -6.23 3.52 -10.29
C VAL A 210 -5.59 3.89 -8.95
N GLU A 211 -5.89 3.11 -7.92
CA GLU A 211 -5.09 2.97 -6.72
C GLU A 211 -4.61 1.52 -6.66
N LEU A 212 -3.43 1.25 -7.21
CA LEU A 212 -2.92 -0.12 -7.28
C LEU A 212 -2.35 -0.57 -5.95
N ASP A 213 -2.90 -1.64 -5.39
CA ASP A 213 -2.21 -2.42 -4.36
C ASP A 213 -1.30 -3.45 -5.04
N ILE A 214 0.01 -3.26 -4.86
CA ILE A 214 1.03 -4.07 -5.52
C ILE A 214 1.15 -5.48 -4.95
N CYS A 215 0.81 -5.67 -3.68
CA CYS A 215 0.80 -6.98 -3.02
C CYS A 215 -0.23 -7.90 -3.67
N TRP A 216 -1.46 -7.41 -3.82
CA TRP A 216 -2.54 -8.21 -4.39
C TRP A 216 -2.36 -8.48 -5.88
N ALA A 217 -1.79 -7.54 -6.63
CA ALA A 217 -1.43 -7.78 -8.02
C ALA A 217 -0.35 -8.86 -8.15
N ASP A 218 0.73 -8.79 -7.35
CA ASP A 218 1.81 -9.79 -7.32
C ASP A 218 1.30 -11.16 -6.83
N TYR A 219 0.50 -11.18 -5.77
CA TYR A 219 -0.12 -12.39 -5.24
C TYR A 219 -0.98 -13.12 -6.28
N SER A 220 -1.65 -12.37 -7.12
CA SER A 220 -2.49 -12.88 -8.23
C SER A 220 -1.68 -13.33 -9.45
N GLY A 221 -0.35 -13.22 -9.41
CA GLY A 221 0.55 -13.60 -10.50
C GLY A 221 0.69 -12.55 -11.60
N PHE A 222 0.22 -11.32 -11.38
CA PHE A 222 0.42 -10.20 -12.29
C PHE A 222 1.65 -9.39 -11.87
N ASN A 223 2.40 -8.90 -12.85
CA ASN A 223 3.54 -8.03 -12.56
C ASN A 223 3.06 -6.60 -12.26
N PRO A 224 3.20 -6.10 -11.02
CA PRO A 224 2.71 -4.76 -10.67
C PRO A 224 3.33 -3.64 -11.52
N ALA A 225 4.61 -3.76 -11.92
CA ALA A 225 5.27 -2.75 -12.75
C ALA A 225 4.67 -2.68 -14.17
N GLU A 226 4.21 -3.80 -14.73
CA GLU A 226 3.52 -3.83 -16.01
C GLU A 226 2.13 -3.18 -15.92
N VAL A 227 1.39 -3.45 -14.83
CA VAL A 227 0.09 -2.81 -14.56
C VAL A 227 0.26 -1.30 -14.44
N LEU A 228 1.25 -0.85 -13.66
CA LEU A 228 1.55 0.57 -13.48
C LEU A 228 1.94 1.24 -14.80
N THR A 229 2.72 0.58 -15.63
CA THR A 229 3.09 1.09 -16.95
C THR A 229 1.88 1.23 -17.88
N LYS A 230 0.96 0.26 -17.85
CA LYS A 230 -0.27 0.30 -18.66
C LYS A 230 -1.16 1.50 -18.32
N TYR A 231 -1.25 1.85 -17.05
CA TYR A 231 -2.11 2.96 -16.58
C TYR A 231 -1.34 4.23 -16.24
N ALA A 232 -0.12 4.39 -16.75
CA ALA A 232 0.67 5.60 -16.52
C ALA A 232 -0.15 6.88 -16.81
N GLY A 233 -0.04 7.86 -15.90
CA GLY A 233 -0.81 9.10 -15.92
C GLY A 233 -2.22 9.01 -15.29
N ALA A 234 -2.66 7.81 -14.84
CA ALA A 234 -3.94 7.62 -14.17
C ALA A 234 -3.80 6.83 -12.84
N ILE A 235 -2.61 6.85 -12.23
CA ILE A 235 -2.31 6.16 -10.96
C ILE A 235 -1.70 7.18 -9.99
N PRO A 236 -2.53 8.02 -9.37
CA PRO A 236 -2.00 9.02 -8.43
C PRO A 236 -1.53 8.43 -7.11
N VAL A 237 -2.10 7.31 -6.67
CA VAL A 237 -1.78 6.62 -5.42
C VAL A 237 -1.42 5.17 -5.70
N VAL A 238 -0.38 4.68 -5.03
CA VAL A 238 0.01 3.26 -5.06
C VAL A 238 0.12 2.76 -3.62
N HIS A 239 -0.64 1.71 -3.29
CA HIS A 239 -0.47 0.98 -2.05
C HIS A 239 0.75 0.07 -2.16
N VAL A 240 1.71 0.34 -1.30
CA VAL A 240 2.95 -0.42 -1.21
C VAL A 240 2.86 -1.31 0.01
N LYS A 241 2.55 -2.56 -0.27
CA LYS A 241 2.35 -3.63 0.71
C LYS A 241 3.26 -4.79 0.33
N ASP A 242 3.90 -5.42 1.30
CA ASP A 242 4.79 -6.56 1.09
C ASP A 242 4.28 -7.78 1.84
N TYR A 243 4.61 -8.95 1.34
CA TYR A 243 4.16 -10.21 1.93
C TYR A 243 5.18 -11.32 1.68
N LYS A 244 5.03 -12.40 2.43
CA LYS A 244 5.71 -13.66 2.16
C LYS A 244 4.70 -14.78 2.04
N LEU A 245 4.86 -15.60 1.00
CA LEU A 245 4.06 -16.77 0.73
C LEU A 245 4.98 -17.99 0.59
N GLU A 246 4.66 -19.07 1.30
CA GLU A 246 5.26 -20.39 1.12
C GLU A 246 4.17 -21.41 0.81
N GLY A 247 4.36 -22.21 -0.25
CA GLY A 247 3.35 -23.14 -0.72
C GLY A 247 2.18 -22.48 -1.45
N LYS A 248 1.01 -23.08 -1.35
CA LYS A 248 -0.24 -22.59 -1.97
C LYS A 248 -1.37 -22.66 -0.96
N LEU A 249 -1.97 -21.52 -0.65
CA LEU A 249 -3.14 -21.47 0.21
C LEU A 249 -4.38 -22.03 -0.48
N SER A 250 -5.23 -22.72 0.28
CA SER A 250 -6.55 -23.21 -0.19
C SER A 250 -7.61 -22.09 -0.19
N LYS A 251 -7.39 -21.03 0.60
CA LYS A 251 -8.26 -19.85 0.69
C LYS A 251 -7.45 -18.58 0.43
N ALA A 252 -8.12 -17.59 -0.13
CA ALA A 252 -7.49 -16.29 -0.36
C ALA A 252 -7.21 -15.55 0.96
N PRO A 253 -6.03 -14.92 1.11
CA PRO A 253 -5.63 -14.23 2.35
C PRO A 253 -6.59 -13.10 2.74
N TYR A 254 -7.18 -12.39 1.79
CA TYR A 254 -8.14 -11.30 2.06
C TYR A 254 -9.41 -11.77 2.80
N ALA A 255 -9.75 -13.07 2.76
CA ALA A 255 -10.87 -13.61 3.53
C ALA A 255 -10.71 -13.42 5.04
N LEU A 256 -9.54 -12.99 5.51
CA LEU A 256 -9.21 -12.73 6.90
C LEU A 256 -9.05 -11.24 7.22
N ILE A 257 -9.24 -10.33 6.26
CA ILE A 257 -9.24 -8.89 6.56
C ILE A 257 -10.31 -8.60 7.61
N GLY A 258 -9.88 -8.07 8.76
CA GLY A 258 -10.77 -7.80 9.90
C GLY A 258 -11.13 -9.01 10.77
N VAL A 259 -10.63 -10.22 10.47
CA VAL A 259 -10.73 -11.38 11.33
C VAL A 259 -9.43 -11.52 12.12
N SER A 260 -9.50 -11.39 13.45
CA SER A 260 -8.33 -11.60 14.33
C SER A 260 -7.85 -13.04 14.19
N THR A 261 -6.77 -13.22 13.48
CA THR A 261 -5.98 -14.46 13.46
C THR A 261 -4.60 -14.17 14.00
N ASP A 262 -3.81 -15.17 14.28
CA ASP A 262 -2.45 -15.05 14.79
C ASP A 262 -1.42 -14.54 13.75
N ASN A 263 -1.78 -13.51 12.98
CA ASN A 263 -0.97 -12.74 12.02
C ASN A 263 -0.46 -13.50 10.80
N SER A 264 -0.78 -14.77 10.65
CA SER A 264 -0.44 -15.56 9.47
C SER A 264 -1.62 -16.42 9.04
N MET A 265 -1.82 -16.55 7.72
CA MET A 265 -2.65 -17.60 7.18
C MET A 265 -1.81 -18.84 6.97
N LYS A 266 -2.19 -19.90 7.64
CA LYS A 266 -1.60 -21.21 7.46
C LYS A 266 -2.68 -22.24 7.24
N ASP A 267 -2.54 -23.01 6.16
CA ASP A 267 -3.34 -24.20 5.90
C ASP A 267 -2.43 -25.38 5.51
N GLU A 268 -3.04 -26.54 5.13
CA GLU A 268 -2.28 -27.72 4.75
C GLU A 268 -1.41 -27.52 3.50
N GLY A 269 -1.68 -26.51 2.68
CA GLY A 269 -1.00 -26.22 1.42
C GLY A 269 0.03 -25.10 1.50
N GLY A 270 -0.06 -24.21 2.49
CA GLY A 270 0.82 -23.05 2.50
C GLY A 270 0.72 -22.15 3.72
N TRP A 271 1.48 -21.07 3.65
CA TRP A 271 1.55 -20.06 4.68
C TRP A 271 1.73 -18.68 4.04
N PHE A 272 0.96 -17.69 4.49
CA PHE A 272 1.02 -16.29 4.07
C PHE A 272 1.17 -15.38 5.29
N GLU A 273 2.00 -14.36 5.16
CA GLU A 273 2.14 -13.34 6.20
C GLU A 273 2.46 -12.00 5.55
N TYR A 274 1.77 -10.94 5.97
CA TYR A 274 2.18 -9.58 5.62
C TYR A 274 3.55 -9.26 6.21
N ARG A 275 4.34 -8.45 5.51
CA ARG A 275 5.69 -8.09 5.91
C ARG A 275 5.89 -6.58 5.84
N PRO A 276 6.70 -6.02 6.74
CA PRO A 276 7.26 -4.69 6.51
C PRO A 276 7.96 -4.64 5.15
N LEU A 277 7.94 -3.49 4.51
CA LEU A 277 8.54 -3.32 3.18
C LEU A 277 10.00 -3.78 3.15
N GLY A 278 10.35 -4.52 2.09
CA GLY A 278 11.68 -5.10 1.91
C GLY A 278 11.97 -6.36 2.74
N CYS A 279 10.98 -6.85 3.52
CA CYS A 279 11.08 -8.09 4.28
C CYS A 279 10.27 -9.23 3.67
N GLY A 280 9.55 -8.98 2.58
CA GLY A 280 8.74 -9.94 1.85
C GLY A 280 9.37 -10.35 0.52
N GLN A 281 8.52 -10.51 -0.50
CA GLN A 281 8.93 -11.03 -1.81
C GLN A 281 8.60 -10.13 -2.99
N VAL A 282 7.84 -9.05 -2.79
CA VAL A 282 7.46 -8.11 -3.87
C VAL A 282 8.70 -7.36 -4.37
N ASP A 283 8.86 -7.25 -5.68
CA ASP A 283 9.91 -6.39 -6.28
C ASP A 283 9.53 -4.91 -6.11
N ILE A 284 9.68 -4.40 -4.88
CA ILE A 284 9.34 -3.02 -4.53
C ILE A 284 10.15 -2.00 -5.34
N PRO A 285 11.49 -2.11 -5.49
CA PRO A 285 12.27 -1.11 -6.23
C PRO A 285 11.85 -1.01 -7.70
N GLY A 286 11.69 -2.14 -8.39
CA GLY A 286 11.26 -2.17 -9.80
C GLY A 286 9.85 -1.62 -9.98
N THR A 287 8.95 -1.99 -9.08
CA THR A 287 7.56 -1.54 -9.06
C THR A 287 7.47 -0.03 -8.80
N LEU A 288 8.18 0.49 -7.78
CA LEU A 288 8.18 1.92 -7.47
C LEU A 288 8.80 2.76 -8.59
N LYS A 289 9.80 2.22 -9.29
CA LYS A 289 10.34 2.91 -10.46
C LYS A 289 9.26 3.11 -11.53
N ALA A 290 8.51 2.08 -11.88
CA ALA A 290 7.41 2.17 -12.84
C ALA A 290 6.31 3.14 -12.37
N ALA A 291 5.96 3.11 -11.09
CA ALA A 291 4.97 4.01 -10.49
C ALA A 291 5.40 5.49 -10.57
N ILE A 292 6.63 5.79 -10.19
CA ILE A 292 7.19 7.15 -10.18
C ILE A 292 7.31 7.69 -11.59
N ASP A 293 7.82 6.88 -12.52
CA ASP A 293 7.94 7.25 -13.93
C ASP A 293 6.56 7.42 -14.58
N GLY A 294 5.56 6.64 -14.13
CA GLY A 294 4.15 6.74 -14.52
C GLY A 294 3.38 7.92 -13.92
N GLY A 295 4.00 8.73 -13.04
CA GLY A 295 3.40 9.94 -12.50
C GLY A 295 2.74 9.81 -11.12
N MET A 296 2.91 8.68 -10.41
CA MET A 296 2.41 8.48 -9.04
C MET A 296 2.74 9.67 -8.14
N GLN A 297 1.78 10.19 -7.38
CA GLN A 297 1.97 11.32 -6.46
C GLN A 297 2.20 10.85 -5.02
N TRP A 298 1.48 9.80 -4.61
CA TRP A 298 1.51 9.25 -3.26
C TRP A 298 1.91 7.79 -3.25
N LEU A 299 2.95 7.49 -2.49
CA LEU A 299 3.29 6.16 -2.04
C LEU A 299 2.59 5.96 -0.70
N CYS A 300 1.60 5.07 -0.64
CA CYS A 300 0.85 4.73 0.57
C CYS A 300 1.36 3.40 1.13
N VAL A 301 2.01 3.44 2.29
CA VAL A 301 2.48 2.22 2.98
C VAL A 301 1.32 1.60 3.72
N GLU A 302 1.08 0.30 3.51
CA GLU A 302 0.07 -0.45 4.22
C GLU A 302 0.59 -1.83 4.66
N GLN A 303 0.16 -2.26 5.83
CA GLN A 303 0.32 -3.62 6.33
C GLN A 303 -0.88 -3.95 7.21
N ASP A 304 -1.75 -4.86 6.75
CA ASP A 304 -3.03 -5.14 7.45
C ASP A 304 -2.83 -5.70 8.84
N GLU A 305 -1.84 -6.60 9.00
CA GLU A 305 -1.46 -7.18 10.27
C GLU A 305 0.05 -7.09 10.48
N PRO A 306 0.51 -6.72 11.69
CA PRO A 306 1.92 -6.69 12.01
C PRO A 306 2.49 -8.11 12.02
N SER A 307 3.81 -8.22 11.81
CA SER A 307 4.49 -9.51 11.76
C SER A 307 5.91 -9.43 12.33
N MET A 308 6.64 -10.53 12.31
CA MET A 308 8.05 -10.60 12.75
C MET A 308 8.23 -10.18 14.23
N GLY A 309 7.18 -10.33 15.07
CA GLY A 309 7.21 -9.91 16.48
C GLY A 309 7.17 -8.39 16.69
N LEU A 310 6.83 -7.62 15.66
CA LEU A 310 6.65 -6.18 15.74
C LEU A 310 5.19 -5.85 16.07
N ASP A 311 4.98 -4.67 16.68
CA ASP A 311 3.67 -4.02 16.73
C ASP A 311 3.40 -3.22 15.43
N PRO A 312 2.19 -2.67 15.23
CA PRO A 312 1.87 -1.91 14.02
C PRO A 312 2.79 -0.70 13.79
N ILE A 313 3.14 0.05 14.84
CA ILE A 313 4.07 1.18 14.75
C ILE A 313 5.49 0.70 14.40
N GLY A 314 5.94 -0.40 14.99
CA GLY A 314 7.23 -1.01 14.66
C GLY A 314 7.31 -1.52 13.23
N SER A 315 6.22 -2.10 12.71
CA SER A 315 6.11 -2.50 11.30
C SER A 315 6.19 -1.29 10.36
N LEU A 316 5.49 -0.22 10.69
CA LEU A 316 5.53 1.03 9.93
C LEU A 316 6.92 1.69 9.99
N ALA A 317 7.58 1.65 11.16
CA ALA A 317 8.96 2.14 11.33
C ALA A 317 9.96 1.38 10.45
N LYS A 318 9.84 0.04 10.42
CA LYS A 318 10.71 -0.79 9.60
C LYS A 318 10.50 -0.55 8.10
N SER A 319 9.27 -0.32 7.67
CA SER A 319 8.95 0.07 6.29
C SER A 319 9.55 1.45 5.94
N ALA A 320 9.48 2.43 6.86
CA ALA A 320 10.11 3.73 6.69
C ALA A 320 11.64 3.63 6.57
N GLU A 321 12.28 2.79 7.40
CA GLU A 321 13.73 2.53 7.30
C GLU A 321 14.10 2.00 5.91
N TYR A 322 13.35 1.05 5.39
CA TYR A 322 13.57 0.52 4.05
C TYR A 322 13.44 1.60 2.96
N LEU A 323 12.38 2.43 3.01
CA LEU A 323 12.20 3.53 2.06
C LEU A 323 13.32 4.57 2.13
N LYS A 324 13.88 4.83 3.32
CA LYS A 324 15.08 5.67 3.49
C LYS A 324 16.29 5.08 2.79
N THR A 325 16.49 3.75 2.82
CA THR A 325 17.58 3.11 2.08
C THR A 325 17.44 3.27 0.56
N LEU A 326 16.20 3.42 0.07
CA LEU A 326 15.91 3.71 -1.33
C LEU A 326 15.99 5.21 -1.69
N GLY A 327 16.24 6.09 -0.70
CA GLY A 327 16.28 7.54 -0.90
C GLY A 327 14.91 8.18 -1.12
N LEU A 328 13.81 7.50 -0.75
CA LEU A 328 12.44 7.97 -0.96
C LEU A 328 11.87 8.74 0.23
N MET A 329 12.45 8.56 1.42
CA MET A 329 12.12 9.31 2.64
C MET A 329 13.30 10.09 3.17
#